data_aa67bf81bd9af9c3b42c6d94d0d66c0c
#
_entry.id   aa67bf81bd9af9c3b42c6d94d0d66c0c
#
_cell.length_a   1.000
_cell.length_b   1.000
_cell.length_c   1.000
_cell.angle_alpha   90.00
_cell.angle_beta   90.00
_cell.angle_gamma   90.00
#
_symmetry.space_group_name_H-M   'P 1'
#
loop_
_entity.id
_entity.type
_entity.pdbx_description
1 polymer ?
#
loop_
_entity_poly.entity_id
_entity_poly.type
_entity_poly.pdbx_seq_one_letter_code
_entity_poly.pdbx_strand_id
1 'polypeptide(L)'
;ADPGYPNPILIEDTMSTESIEAPQRERTAPTDQVPANSPMGMMMAAMKQGATLDQVEQMMNLQERWEEREAEKAFNDALAAFKSEAVEIIKRKTVDFTGKNGRTHYKHAELSDVVEAVGPALSKHGFAWSWKTHQEKDLIRVTCILKHRQGHTDSVSLEANADQSGSKNNIQAIASTVTYLQRHTLKAITGVSEKGDDDDGQGSANSRISADLRDEWI
;
A
#
# COMPACT_ATOMS: atom_id res chain seq x y z
N ALA A 1 -20.83 64.74 33.27
CA ALA A 1 -21.97 63.90 32.98
C ALA A 1 -21.45 62.52 32.54
N ASP A 2 -21.50 61.60 33.49
CA ASP A 2 -21.03 60.20 33.35
C ASP A 2 -22.28 59.34 33.07
N PRO A 3 -22.34 58.55 31.99
CA PRO A 3 -23.44 57.65 31.80
C PRO A 3 -23.15 56.32 32.49
N GLY A 4 -23.91 56.09 33.57
CA GLY A 4 -23.84 54.91 34.41
C GLY A 4 -24.04 53.59 33.68
N TYR A 5 -23.22 52.62 34.05
CA TYR A 5 -23.37 51.19 33.67
C TYR A 5 -24.52 50.56 34.50
N PRO A 6 -25.39 49.76 33.84
CA PRO A 6 -26.42 49.05 34.58
C PRO A 6 -25.81 47.87 35.39
N ASN A 7 -26.34 47.67 36.58
CA ASN A 7 -26.02 46.62 37.54
C ASN A 7 -26.27 45.23 36.96
N PRO A 8 -25.38 44.26 37.24
CA PRO A 8 -25.63 42.86 36.84
C PRO A 8 -26.73 42.24 37.71
N ILE A 9 -27.69 41.65 37.03
CA ILE A 9 -28.75 40.83 37.62
C ILE A 9 -28.13 39.56 38.21
N LEU A 10 -28.28 39.41 39.54
CA LEU A 10 -27.99 38.16 40.24
C LEU A 10 -28.99 37.08 39.80
N ILE A 11 -28.52 36.17 38.99
CA ILE A 11 -29.25 34.91 38.70
C ILE A 11 -28.87 33.95 39.81
N GLU A 12 -29.81 33.65 40.68
CA GLU A 12 -29.71 32.57 41.66
C GLU A 12 -29.76 31.23 40.87
N ASP A 13 -28.60 30.64 40.73
CA ASP A 13 -28.43 29.34 40.06
C ASP A 13 -28.74 28.24 41.09
N THR A 14 -29.98 27.79 41.10
CA THR A 14 -30.37 26.57 41.81
C THR A 14 -29.90 25.37 40.96
N MET A 15 -28.63 25.06 41.08
CA MET A 15 -28.07 23.82 40.52
C MET A 15 -28.56 22.63 41.34
N SER A 16 -29.64 22.00 40.86
CA SER A 16 -30.02 20.65 41.26
C SER A 16 -28.95 19.69 40.70
N THR A 17 -28.08 19.22 41.62
CA THR A 17 -27.11 18.17 41.29
C THR A 17 -27.85 16.84 41.18
N GLU A 18 -28.40 16.58 40.00
CA GLU A 18 -28.84 15.25 39.62
C GLU A 18 -27.62 14.42 39.28
N SER A 19 -27.20 13.55 40.22
CA SER A 19 -26.09 12.63 40.00
C SER A 19 -26.47 11.67 38.89
N ILE A 20 -25.97 11.90 37.68
CA ILE A 20 -26.05 10.94 36.59
C ILE A 20 -25.10 9.79 36.94
N GLU A 21 -25.67 8.76 37.54
CA GLU A 21 -24.99 7.49 37.76
C GLU A 21 -24.70 6.86 36.40
N ALA A 22 -23.41 6.91 35.99
CA ALA A 22 -22.97 6.27 34.75
C ALA A 22 -23.28 4.78 34.79
N PRO A 23 -23.81 4.18 33.72
CA PRO A 23 -24.12 2.75 33.71
C PRO A 23 -22.83 1.98 33.97
N GLN A 24 -22.80 1.27 35.12
CA GLN A 24 -21.74 0.32 35.43
C GLN A 24 -21.77 -0.77 34.37
N ARG A 25 -20.84 -0.71 33.41
CA ARG A 25 -20.57 -1.87 32.57
C ARG A 25 -20.06 -2.96 33.50
N GLU A 26 -20.91 -3.96 33.70
CA GLU A 26 -20.48 -5.22 34.31
C GLU A 26 -19.23 -5.67 33.55
N ARG A 27 -18.09 -5.55 34.17
CA ARG A 27 -16.87 -6.24 33.76
C ARG A 27 -17.13 -7.71 34.05
N THR A 28 -17.71 -8.41 33.07
CA THR A 28 -17.63 -9.86 33.05
C THR A 28 -16.13 -10.18 33.09
N ALA A 29 -15.69 -10.79 34.18
CA ALA A 29 -14.34 -11.30 34.32
C ALA A 29 -14.05 -12.15 33.08
N PRO A 30 -12.88 -11.96 32.41
CA PRO A 30 -12.53 -12.81 31.30
C PRO A 30 -12.56 -14.25 31.82
N THR A 31 -13.44 -15.04 31.25
CA THR A 31 -13.46 -16.49 31.52
C THR A 31 -12.12 -16.99 30.96
N ASP A 32 -11.19 -17.36 31.86
CA ASP A 32 -9.85 -17.89 31.55
C ASP A 32 -9.90 -19.24 30.79
N GLN A 33 -10.93 -19.45 29.98
CA GLN A 33 -11.03 -20.64 29.14
C GLN A 33 -10.42 -20.33 27.79
N VAL A 34 -9.18 -20.79 27.62
CA VAL A 34 -8.49 -20.80 26.33
C VAL A 34 -9.39 -21.56 25.33
N PRO A 35 -9.83 -20.96 24.22
CA PRO A 35 -10.67 -21.64 23.23
C PRO A 35 -10.01 -22.95 22.77
N ALA A 36 -10.78 -24.04 22.77
CA ALA A 36 -10.25 -25.36 22.46
C ALA A 36 -9.62 -25.46 21.05
N ASN A 37 -10.09 -24.62 20.13
CA ASN A 37 -9.59 -24.50 18.75
C ASN A 37 -8.47 -23.45 18.58
N SER A 38 -8.03 -22.82 19.68
CA SER A 38 -6.85 -21.96 19.63
C SER A 38 -5.55 -22.78 19.69
N PRO A 39 -4.42 -22.26 19.17
CA PRO A 39 -3.12 -22.95 19.30
C PRO A 39 -2.79 -23.35 20.75
N MET A 40 -3.07 -22.46 21.70
CA MET A 40 -2.89 -22.73 23.12
C MET A 40 -3.82 -23.82 23.62
N GLY A 41 -5.09 -23.86 23.19
CA GLY A 41 -6.06 -24.89 23.55
C GLY A 41 -5.65 -26.25 23.02
N MET A 42 -5.18 -26.33 21.79
CA MET A 42 -4.65 -27.57 21.18
C MET A 42 -3.40 -28.06 21.90
N MET A 43 -2.48 -27.14 22.25
CA MET A 43 -1.28 -27.45 23.04
C MET A 43 -1.66 -28.04 24.41
N MET A 44 -2.57 -27.43 25.13
CA MET A 44 -3.04 -27.93 26.43
C MET A 44 -3.72 -29.30 26.30
N ALA A 45 -4.49 -29.53 25.24
CA ALA A 45 -5.12 -30.80 24.97
C ALA A 45 -4.08 -31.90 24.67
N ALA A 46 -3.07 -31.62 23.85
CA ALA A 46 -2.00 -32.55 23.56
C ALA A 46 -1.18 -32.91 24.82
N MET A 47 -0.82 -31.92 25.65
CA MET A 47 -0.12 -32.15 26.92
C MET A 47 -0.97 -32.99 27.90
N LYS A 48 -2.29 -32.76 27.98
CA LYS A 48 -3.18 -33.60 28.80
C LYS A 48 -3.24 -35.06 28.33
N GLN A 49 -2.98 -35.31 27.04
CA GLN A 49 -2.91 -36.64 26.45
C GLN A 49 -1.50 -37.28 26.57
N GLY A 50 -0.56 -36.61 27.24
CA GLY A 50 0.77 -37.11 27.49
C GLY A 50 1.80 -36.79 26.41
N ALA A 51 1.50 -35.84 25.49
CA ALA A 51 2.47 -35.37 24.53
C ALA A 51 3.63 -34.65 25.24
N THR A 52 4.86 -34.92 24.79
CA THR A 52 6.03 -34.17 25.24
C THR A 52 6.03 -32.76 24.67
N LEU A 53 6.78 -31.85 25.31
CA LEU A 53 6.94 -30.50 24.83
C LEU A 53 7.47 -30.44 23.38
N ASP A 54 8.46 -31.29 23.06
CA ASP A 54 9.03 -31.40 21.72
C ASP A 54 7.99 -31.83 20.67
N GLN A 55 7.09 -32.74 21.03
CA GLN A 55 6.02 -33.17 20.12
C GLN A 55 5.01 -32.05 19.89
N VAL A 56 4.69 -31.27 20.93
CA VAL A 56 3.81 -30.09 20.80
C VAL A 56 4.46 -29.04 19.91
N GLU A 57 5.73 -28.76 20.07
CA GLU A 57 6.48 -27.82 19.22
C GLU A 57 6.51 -28.29 17.76
N GLN A 58 6.75 -29.56 17.50
CA GLN A 58 6.70 -30.14 16.14
C GLN A 58 5.32 -29.99 15.51
N MET A 59 4.25 -30.22 16.26
CA MET A 59 2.89 -30.05 15.77
C MET A 59 2.59 -28.59 15.44
N MET A 60 3.01 -27.66 16.28
CA MET A 60 2.84 -26.22 16.02
C MET A 60 3.62 -25.77 14.78
N ASN A 61 4.85 -26.22 14.62
CA ASN A 61 5.65 -25.92 13.43
C ASN A 61 5.03 -26.49 12.13
N LEU A 62 4.39 -27.66 12.21
CA LEU A 62 3.67 -28.24 11.08
C LEU A 62 2.40 -27.45 10.76
N GLN A 63 1.68 -27.02 11.78
CA GLN A 63 0.48 -26.18 11.61
C GLN A 63 0.84 -24.83 10.99
N GLU A 64 1.87 -24.13 11.49
CA GLU A 64 2.35 -22.87 10.96
C GLU A 64 2.70 -22.98 9.47
N ARG A 65 3.47 -24.00 9.09
CA ARG A 65 3.81 -24.28 7.68
C ARG A 65 2.58 -24.56 6.82
N TRP A 66 1.58 -25.22 7.40
CA TRP A 66 0.34 -25.48 6.68
C TRP A 66 -0.45 -24.19 6.47
N GLU A 67 -0.58 -23.35 7.51
CA GLU A 67 -1.23 -22.05 7.45
C GLU A 67 -0.54 -21.11 6.44
N GLU A 68 0.80 -21.06 6.45
CA GLU A 68 1.58 -20.29 5.47
C GLU A 68 1.29 -20.73 4.03
N ARG A 69 1.25 -22.05 3.77
CA ARG A 69 0.93 -22.58 2.42
C ARG A 69 -0.50 -22.28 2.00
N GLU A 70 -1.46 -22.39 2.91
CA GLU A 70 -2.86 -22.04 2.61
C GLU A 70 -3.01 -20.53 2.37
N ALA A 71 -2.30 -19.69 3.11
CA ALA A 71 -2.27 -18.26 2.91
C ALA A 71 -1.64 -17.89 1.55
N GLU A 72 -0.53 -18.52 1.16
CA GLU A 72 0.11 -18.34 -0.14
C GLU A 72 -0.80 -18.79 -1.30
N LYS A 73 -1.45 -19.94 -1.16
CA LYS A 73 -2.39 -20.45 -2.16
C LYS A 73 -3.57 -19.48 -2.33
N ALA A 74 -4.16 -19.02 -1.24
CA ALA A 74 -5.25 -18.05 -1.27
C ALA A 74 -4.82 -16.71 -1.87
N PHE A 75 -3.58 -16.27 -1.63
CA PHE A 75 -3.00 -15.09 -2.28
C PHE A 75 -2.91 -15.28 -3.79
N ASN A 76 -2.38 -16.42 -4.24
CA ASN A 76 -2.23 -16.73 -5.67
C ASN A 76 -3.59 -16.83 -6.38
N ASP A 77 -4.58 -17.48 -5.76
CA ASP A 77 -5.94 -17.59 -6.30
C ASP A 77 -6.60 -16.21 -6.40
N ALA A 78 -6.47 -15.37 -5.37
CA ALA A 78 -7.00 -14.01 -5.35
C ALA A 78 -6.29 -13.11 -6.39
N LEU A 79 -4.97 -13.26 -6.57
CA LEU A 79 -4.21 -12.50 -7.56
C LEU A 79 -4.59 -12.91 -8.99
N ALA A 80 -4.81 -14.20 -9.24
CA ALA A 80 -5.31 -14.69 -10.51
C ALA A 80 -6.70 -14.14 -10.82
N ALA A 81 -7.60 -14.12 -9.82
CA ALA A 81 -8.92 -13.54 -9.94
C ALA A 81 -8.87 -12.03 -10.21
N PHE A 82 -8.01 -11.28 -9.51
CA PHE A 82 -7.76 -9.85 -9.78
C PHE A 82 -7.27 -9.63 -11.22
N LYS A 83 -6.31 -10.42 -11.69
CA LYS A 83 -5.75 -10.30 -13.05
C LYS A 83 -6.76 -10.66 -14.15
N SER A 84 -7.81 -11.40 -13.84
CA SER A 84 -8.90 -11.69 -14.78
C SER A 84 -9.86 -10.51 -14.99
N GLU A 85 -9.79 -9.49 -14.10
CA GLU A 85 -10.55 -8.26 -14.27
C GLU A 85 -9.84 -7.32 -15.25
N ALA A 86 -10.63 -6.67 -16.10
CA ALA A 86 -10.10 -5.67 -17.03
C ALA A 86 -9.89 -4.33 -16.28
N VAL A 87 -8.78 -4.22 -15.55
CA VAL A 87 -8.39 -2.96 -14.90
C VAL A 87 -7.74 -2.04 -15.93
N GLU A 88 -8.36 -0.91 -16.22
CA GLU A 88 -7.86 0.06 -17.19
C GLU A 88 -7.34 1.32 -16.48
N ILE A 89 -6.04 1.63 -16.66
CA ILE A 89 -5.43 2.84 -16.16
C ILE A 89 -5.55 3.94 -17.24
N ILE A 90 -6.24 5.02 -16.92
CA ILE A 90 -6.48 6.14 -17.85
C ILE A 90 -5.36 7.17 -17.70
N LYS A 91 -4.69 7.49 -18.81
CA LYS A 91 -3.65 8.55 -18.88
C LYS A 91 -4.32 9.92 -18.93
N ARG A 92 -4.48 10.58 -17.77
CA ARG A 92 -5.14 11.91 -17.69
C ARG A 92 -4.16 13.07 -17.83
N LYS A 93 -2.89 12.88 -17.43
CA LYS A 93 -1.90 13.94 -17.45
C LYS A 93 -1.25 14.10 -18.81
N THR A 94 -1.38 15.28 -19.40
CA THR A 94 -0.68 15.65 -20.62
C THR A 94 0.59 16.41 -20.29
N VAL A 95 1.71 15.99 -20.84
CA VAL A 95 2.98 16.72 -20.84
C VAL A 95 3.18 17.28 -22.23
N ASP A 96 3.27 18.61 -22.33
CA ASP A 96 3.49 19.34 -23.57
C ASP A 96 4.45 20.50 -23.29
N PHE A 97 5.69 20.36 -23.76
CA PHE A 97 6.66 21.45 -23.66
C PHE A 97 7.57 21.47 -24.88
N THR A 98 8.03 22.66 -25.25
CA THR A 98 9.01 22.84 -26.32
C THR A 98 10.36 23.11 -25.70
N GLY A 99 11.29 22.15 -25.84
CA GLY A 99 12.68 22.26 -25.40
C GLY A 99 13.64 22.57 -26.56
N LYS A 100 14.93 22.65 -26.24
CA LYS A 100 16.00 22.88 -27.25
C LYS A 100 16.05 21.78 -28.33
N ASN A 101 15.56 20.58 -28.01
CA ASN A 101 15.61 19.41 -28.90
C ASN A 101 14.25 19.11 -29.57
N GLY A 102 13.27 20.02 -29.52
CA GLY A 102 11.97 19.87 -30.13
C GLY A 102 10.81 19.90 -29.13
N ARG A 103 9.59 19.66 -29.65
CA ARG A 103 8.36 19.58 -28.84
C ARG A 103 8.19 18.18 -28.27
N THR A 104 8.02 18.07 -26.97
CA THR A 104 7.68 16.84 -26.28
C THR A 104 6.19 16.86 -25.94
N HIS A 105 5.44 15.88 -26.45
CA HIS A 105 4.02 15.74 -26.21
C HIS A 105 3.70 14.29 -25.93
N TYR A 106 3.31 13.97 -24.67
CA TYR A 106 2.88 12.64 -24.29
C TYR A 106 1.88 12.69 -23.13
N LYS A 107 1.11 11.62 -22.97
CA LYS A 107 0.22 11.46 -21.81
C LYS A 107 0.75 10.36 -20.90
N HIS A 108 0.61 10.55 -19.60
CA HIS A 108 0.88 9.51 -18.61
C HIS A 108 -0.19 9.52 -17.53
N ALA A 109 -0.31 8.40 -16.81
CA ALA A 109 -1.12 8.33 -15.62
C ALA A 109 -0.34 8.88 -14.42
N GLU A 110 -0.99 9.63 -13.55
CA GLU A 110 -0.45 10.02 -12.26
C GLU A 110 -0.62 8.86 -11.26
N LEU A 111 0.04 8.96 -10.08
CA LEU A 111 -0.11 7.95 -9.03
C LEU A 111 -1.57 7.78 -8.61
N SER A 112 -2.33 8.88 -8.53
CA SER A 112 -3.77 8.88 -8.24
C SER A 112 -4.58 8.05 -9.24
N ASP A 113 -4.28 8.20 -10.54
CA ASP A 113 -4.98 7.45 -11.60
C ASP A 113 -4.76 5.93 -11.45
N VAL A 114 -3.52 5.53 -11.11
CA VAL A 114 -3.20 4.12 -10.86
C VAL A 114 -3.91 3.61 -9.62
N VAL A 115 -3.88 4.35 -8.51
CA VAL A 115 -4.55 3.99 -7.26
C VAL A 115 -6.07 3.90 -7.44
N GLU A 116 -6.68 4.85 -8.15
CA GLU A 116 -8.11 4.83 -8.45
C GLU A 116 -8.51 3.62 -9.31
N ALA A 117 -7.67 3.24 -10.26
CA ALA A 117 -7.95 2.12 -11.15
C ALA A 117 -7.82 0.76 -10.44
N VAL A 118 -6.71 0.55 -9.70
CA VAL A 118 -6.42 -0.78 -9.12
C VAL A 118 -7.05 -0.99 -7.74
N GLY A 119 -7.26 0.10 -6.97
CA GLY A 119 -7.69 0.03 -5.58
C GLY A 119 -8.99 -0.73 -5.34
N PRO A 120 -10.09 -0.41 -6.03
CA PRO A 120 -11.35 -1.11 -5.85
C PRO A 120 -11.27 -2.61 -6.18
N ALA A 121 -10.56 -2.96 -7.27
CA ALA A 121 -10.37 -4.34 -7.68
C ALA A 121 -9.50 -5.11 -6.68
N LEU A 122 -8.39 -4.54 -6.21
CA LEU A 122 -7.56 -5.13 -5.17
C LEU A 122 -8.35 -5.39 -3.88
N SER A 123 -9.10 -4.38 -3.41
CA SER A 123 -9.91 -4.50 -2.20
C SER A 123 -10.99 -5.57 -2.31
N LYS A 124 -11.63 -5.69 -3.49
CA LYS A 124 -12.62 -6.73 -3.78
C LYS A 124 -12.06 -8.13 -3.61
N HIS A 125 -10.81 -8.34 -4.01
CA HIS A 125 -10.11 -9.62 -3.87
C HIS A 125 -9.36 -9.78 -2.54
N GLY A 126 -9.56 -8.88 -1.58
CA GLY A 126 -9.01 -8.98 -0.23
C GLY A 126 -7.56 -8.55 -0.11
N PHE A 127 -7.06 -7.75 -1.06
CA PHE A 127 -5.74 -7.15 -1.00
C PHE A 127 -5.75 -5.75 -0.39
N ALA A 128 -4.67 -5.45 0.31
CA ALA A 128 -4.27 -4.10 0.70
C ALA A 128 -2.81 -3.89 0.32
N TRP A 129 -2.43 -2.64 0.04
CA TRP A 129 -1.04 -2.31 -0.27
C TRP A 129 -0.54 -1.16 0.59
N SER A 130 0.77 -1.10 0.71
CA SER A 130 1.47 0.00 1.39
C SER A 130 2.85 0.19 0.78
N TRP A 131 3.46 1.36 1.01
CA TRP A 131 4.83 1.61 0.60
C TRP A 131 5.74 1.84 1.80
N LYS A 132 6.96 1.31 1.70
CA LYS A 132 8.09 1.68 2.54
C LYS A 132 9.09 2.45 1.68
N THR A 133 9.49 3.62 2.17
CA THR A 133 10.53 4.43 1.52
C THR A 133 11.78 4.41 2.38
N HIS A 134 12.91 4.15 1.74
CA HIS A 134 14.23 4.22 2.34
C HIS A 134 15.11 5.13 1.49
N GLN A 135 15.89 5.99 2.14
CA GLN A 135 16.82 6.87 1.46
C GLN A 135 18.21 6.67 2.05
N GLU A 136 19.16 6.44 1.16
CA GLU A 136 20.58 6.40 1.50
C GLU A 136 21.33 7.35 0.56
N LYS A 137 21.83 8.47 1.11
CA LYS A 137 22.41 9.57 0.33
C LYS A 137 21.43 10.08 -0.74
N ASP A 138 21.81 9.98 -2.01
CA ASP A 138 21.00 10.40 -3.16
C ASP A 138 20.13 9.27 -3.73
N LEU A 139 20.32 8.04 -3.25
CA LEU A 139 19.56 6.87 -3.69
C LEU A 139 18.27 6.72 -2.87
N ILE A 140 17.15 6.67 -3.55
CA ILE A 140 15.81 6.47 -2.98
C ILE A 140 15.30 5.12 -3.43
N ARG A 141 14.93 4.29 -2.45
CA ARG A 141 14.29 3.00 -2.67
C ARG A 141 12.85 3.07 -2.20
N VAL A 142 11.93 2.63 -3.03
CA VAL A 142 10.52 2.47 -2.67
C VAL A 142 10.14 1.02 -2.86
N THR A 143 9.61 0.42 -1.80
CA THR A 143 9.09 -0.94 -1.79
C THR A 143 7.58 -0.89 -1.67
N CYS A 144 6.86 -1.38 -2.67
CA CYS A 144 5.43 -1.65 -2.58
C CYS A 144 5.24 -3.04 -1.97
N ILE A 145 4.40 -3.13 -0.96
CA ILE A 145 4.06 -4.38 -0.26
C ILE A 145 2.59 -4.63 -0.49
N LEU A 146 2.27 -5.75 -1.14
CA LEU A 146 0.92 -6.23 -1.36
C LEU A 146 0.61 -7.29 -0.30
N LYS A 147 -0.47 -7.09 0.46
CA LYS A 147 -0.89 -7.97 1.55
C LYS A 147 -2.24 -8.56 1.24
N HIS A 148 -2.39 -9.85 1.42
CA HIS A 148 -3.68 -10.51 1.35
C HIS A 148 -4.27 -10.70 2.76
N ARG A 149 -5.59 -10.66 2.88
CA ARG A 149 -6.32 -10.80 4.15
C ARG A 149 -6.04 -12.10 4.91
N GLN A 150 -5.53 -13.13 4.24
CA GLN A 150 -5.16 -14.41 4.84
C GLN A 150 -3.69 -14.48 5.27
N GLY A 151 -2.98 -13.36 5.27
CA GLY A 151 -1.66 -13.22 5.90
C GLY A 151 -0.48 -13.24 4.93
N HIS A 152 -0.57 -13.84 3.75
CA HIS A 152 0.53 -13.84 2.78
C HIS A 152 0.80 -12.43 2.23
N THR A 153 2.08 -12.15 1.99
CA THR A 153 2.53 -10.84 1.47
C THR A 153 3.57 -11.05 0.36
N ASP A 154 3.51 -10.18 -0.64
CA ASP A 154 4.52 -10.05 -1.69
C ASP A 154 5.02 -8.61 -1.78
N SER A 155 6.19 -8.37 -2.37
CA SER A 155 6.77 -7.04 -2.47
C SER A 155 7.64 -6.85 -3.71
N VAL A 156 7.61 -5.62 -4.23
CA VAL A 156 8.47 -5.16 -5.33
C VAL A 156 9.16 -3.88 -4.92
N SER A 157 10.46 -3.80 -5.16
CA SER A 157 11.27 -2.62 -4.87
C SER A 157 11.85 -2.03 -6.15
N LEU A 158 11.84 -0.72 -6.25
CA LEU A 158 12.55 0.04 -7.27
C LEU A 158 13.40 1.13 -6.60
N GLU A 159 14.49 1.49 -7.27
CA GLU A 159 15.44 2.49 -6.80
C GLU A 159 15.75 3.50 -7.88
N ALA A 160 15.94 4.74 -7.48
CA ALA A 160 16.43 5.80 -8.36
C ALA A 160 17.10 6.92 -7.54
N ASN A 161 17.95 7.68 -8.18
CA ASN A 161 18.47 8.91 -7.60
C ASN A 161 17.40 10.00 -7.57
N ALA A 162 17.56 10.98 -6.69
CA ALA A 162 16.67 12.14 -6.63
C ALA A 162 16.62 12.85 -8.00
N ASP A 163 15.40 13.12 -8.50
CA ASP A 163 15.15 13.73 -9.79
C ASP A 163 15.55 15.22 -9.79
N GLN A 164 16.76 15.51 -10.20
CA GLN A 164 17.31 16.87 -10.27
C GLN A 164 16.96 17.60 -11.57
N SER A 165 16.02 17.11 -12.36
CA SER A 165 15.61 17.75 -13.61
C SER A 165 14.89 19.08 -13.37
N GLY A 166 15.13 20.07 -14.21
CA GLY A 166 14.53 21.39 -14.10
C GLY A 166 15.10 22.22 -12.93
N SER A 167 14.29 23.10 -12.36
CA SER A 167 14.66 24.01 -11.26
C SER A 167 14.15 23.52 -9.88
N LYS A 168 14.07 22.21 -9.68
CA LYS A 168 13.60 21.61 -8.43
C LYS A 168 14.61 21.84 -7.31
N ASN A 169 14.13 22.18 -6.12
CA ASN A 169 14.93 22.09 -4.91
C ASN A 169 15.06 20.61 -4.47
N ASN A 170 15.95 20.32 -3.52
CA ASN A 170 16.25 18.97 -3.10
C ASN A 170 15.00 18.22 -2.58
N ILE A 171 14.13 18.90 -1.83
CA ILE A 171 12.89 18.30 -1.29
C ILE A 171 11.94 17.92 -2.44
N GLN A 172 11.79 18.80 -3.43
CA GLN A 172 10.97 18.54 -4.62
C GLN A 172 11.52 17.39 -5.46
N ALA A 173 12.85 17.31 -5.60
CA ALA A 173 13.53 16.25 -6.31
C ALA A 173 13.25 14.88 -5.67
N ILE A 174 13.39 14.78 -4.34
CA ILE A 174 13.08 13.57 -3.58
C ILE A 174 11.60 13.20 -3.71
N ALA A 175 10.68 14.14 -3.49
CA ALA A 175 9.25 13.90 -3.57
C ALA A 175 8.81 13.44 -4.97
N SER A 176 9.37 14.02 -6.03
CA SER A 176 9.16 13.60 -7.42
C SER A 176 9.56 12.15 -7.64
N THR A 177 10.77 11.77 -7.19
CA THR A 177 11.27 10.39 -7.30
C THR A 177 10.43 9.41 -6.52
N VAL A 178 10.07 9.73 -5.27
CA VAL A 178 9.21 8.87 -4.44
C VAL A 178 7.88 8.60 -5.13
N THR A 179 7.19 9.64 -5.61
CA THR A 179 5.90 9.50 -6.30
C THR A 179 6.03 8.67 -7.59
N TYR A 180 7.11 8.87 -8.34
CA TYR A 180 7.41 8.08 -9.52
C TYR A 180 7.59 6.60 -9.18
N LEU A 181 8.43 6.29 -8.20
CA LEU A 181 8.70 4.92 -7.77
C LEU A 181 7.46 4.25 -7.15
N GLN A 182 6.63 4.98 -6.40
CA GLN A 182 5.35 4.46 -5.88
C GLN A 182 4.42 4.01 -7.02
N ARG A 183 4.27 4.82 -8.05
CA ARG A 183 3.47 4.48 -9.22
C ARG A 183 3.98 3.23 -9.91
N HIS A 184 5.27 3.15 -10.17
CA HIS A 184 5.85 2.03 -10.90
C HIS A 184 5.92 0.74 -10.09
N THR A 185 6.16 0.79 -8.79
CA THR A 185 6.12 -0.39 -7.92
C THR A 185 4.72 -0.95 -7.78
N LEU A 186 3.67 -0.10 -7.73
CA LEU A 186 2.29 -0.58 -7.69
C LEU A 186 1.88 -1.23 -9.02
N LYS A 187 2.24 -0.63 -10.15
CA LYS A 187 2.02 -1.25 -11.48
C LYS A 187 2.75 -2.59 -11.59
N ALA A 188 4.00 -2.65 -11.15
CA ALA A 188 4.82 -3.86 -11.24
C ALA A 188 4.26 -5.01 -10.40
N ILE A 189 3.87 -4.77 -9.13
CA ILE A 189 3.37 -5.82 -8.24
C ILE A 189 1.99 -6.34 -8.66
N THR A 190 1.15 -5.46 -9.25
CA THR A 190 -0.18 -5.84 -9.75
C THR A 190 -0.14 -6.42 -11.16
N GLY A 191 0.92 -6.18 -11.92
CA GLY A 191 1.03 -6.55 -13.32
C GLY A 191 0.08 -5.79 -14.24
N VAL A 192 -0.39 -4.59 -13.84
CA VAL A 192 -1.28 -3.74 -14.64
C VAL A 192 -0.44 -2.73 -15.41
N SER A 193 -0.72 -2.58 -16.71
CA SER A 193 -0.11 -1.61 -17.61
C SER A 193 -1.07 -0.48 -17.98
N GLU A 194 -0.52 0.64 -18.41
CA GLU A 194 -1.31 1.72 -18.98
C GLU A 194 -1.67 1.39 -20.43
N LYS A 195 -2.89 1.67 -20.84
CA LYS A 195 -3.31 1.48 -22.25
C LYS A 195 -2.51 2.41 -23.15
N GLY A 196 -1.86 1.83 -24.17
CA GLY A 196 -1.00 2.56 -25.10
C GLY A 196 0.42 2.81 -24.56
N ASP A 197 0.91 1.98 -23.64
CA ASP A 197 2.32 2.01 -23.17
C ASP A 197 3.30 1.41 -24.19
N ASP A 198 2.80 0.67 -25.19
CA ASP A 198 3.60 0.07 -26.28
C ASP A 198 4.04 1.10 -27.34
N ASP A 199 4.25 2.34 -26.94
CA ASP A 199 4.86 3.36 -27.78
C ASP A 199 6.39 3.21 -27.73
N ASP A 200 6.87 2.01 -28.11
CA ASP A 200 8.27 1.61 -28.14
C ASP A 200 9.11 2.61 -28.95
N GLY A 201 9.52 3.70 -28.27
CA GLY A 201 10.55 4.60 -28.77
C GLY A 201 10.14 5.54 -29.88
N GLN A 202 8.89 5.69 -30.29
CA GLN A 202 8.49 6.69 -31.27
C GLN A 202 8.64 8.14 -30.77
N GLY A 203 8.76 8.33 -29.44
CA GLY A 203 9.10 9.63 -28.83
C GLY A 203 10.57 10.02 -28.95
N SER A 204 11.48 9.12 -29.27
CA SER A 204 12.91 9.35 -29.50
C SER A 204 13.32 9.13 -30.95
N ALA A 205 12.56 9.71 -31.89
CA ALA A 205 12.92 9.69 -33.30
C ALA A 205 14.17 10.55 -33.55
N ASN A 206 15.34 10.08 -33.13
CA ASN A 206 16.64 10.48 -33.69
C ASN A 206 17.84 9.60 -33.27
N SER A 207 17.64 8.32 -32.97
CA SER A 207 18.77 7.39 -33.12
C SER A 207 18.43 6.38 -34.25
N ARG A 208 18.56 6.88 -35.48
CA ARG A 208 18.79 5.97 -36.61
C ARG A 208 20.06 5.20 -36.27
N ILE A 209 19.90 3.92 -35.95
CA ILE A 209 21.02 2.97 -36.05
C ILE A 209 21.55 3.15 -37.46
N SER A 210 22.76 3.64 -37.58
CA SER A 210 23.39 3.85 -38.88
C SER A 210 23.37 2.50 -39.62
N ALA A 211 23.15 2.56 -40.94
CA ALA A 211 23.08 1.37 -41.79
C ALA A 211 24.34 0.49 -41.69
N ASP A 212 25.43 1.01 -41.18
CA ASP A 212 26.75 0.35 -41.05
C ASP A 212 26.79 -0.81 -40.05
N LEU A 213 25.79 -0.92 -39.13
CA LEU A 213 25.73 -2.02 -38.17
C LEU A 213 24.86 -3.20 -38.62
N ARG A 214 24.24 -3.16 -39.79
CA ARG A 214 23.44 -4.25 -40.31
C ARG A 214 24.24 -5.37 -40.96
N ASP A 215 25.45 -5.10 -41.40
CA ASP A 215 26.28 -6.05 -42.17
C ASP A 215 27.19 -6.92 -41.29
N GLU A 216 27.19 -6.75 -39.97
CA GLU A 216 28.03 -7.55 -39.06
C GLU A 216 27.31 -8.81 -38.46
N TRP A 217 26.06 -9.09 -38.85
CA TRP A 217 25.29 -10.21 -38.31
C TRP A 217 24.67 -11.14 -39.36
N ILE A 218 25.32 -11.27 -40.54
CA ILE A 218 24.99 -12.30 -41.56
C ILE A 218 26.18 -13.23 -41.76
#